data_7a22d65a9d952941e4a8dd4dd42a5b05
#
_entry.id   7a22d65a9d952941e4a8dd4dd42a5b05
#
_cell.length_a   1.000
_cell.length_b   1.000
_cell.length_c   1.000
_cell.angle_alpha   90.00
_cell.angle_beta   90.00
_cell.angle_gamma   90.00
#
_symmetry.space_group_name_H-M   'P 1'
#
loop_
_entity.id
_entity.type
_entity.pdbx_description
1 polymer ?
#
loop_
_entity_poly.entity_id
_entity_poly.type
_entity_poly.pdbx_seq_one_letter_code
_entity_poly.pdbx_strand_id
1 'polypeptide(L)'
;MTQTEEDLELSELSGEFADDDVVVHIRISRPTGSNLDWTLEVIDEEGYSTVWEDSFPTDRDAYEEFLATIERDGIHTFTEHPVQTLH
;
A
#
# COMPACT_ATOMS: atom_id res chain seq x y z
N MET A 1 -5.23 -10.14 26.25
CA MET A 1 -5.38 -10.07 25.65
C MET A 1 -5.20 -10.10 24.72
N THR A 2 -5.11 -10.18 24.24
CA THR A 2 -5.07 -10.22 23.47
C THR A 2 -4.79 -10.02 22.46
N GLN A 3 -4.47 -10.26 21.66
CA GLN A 3 -4.26 -9.99 20.74
C GLN A 3 -4.50 -9.92 19.77
N THR A 4 -3.80 -10.19 19.33
CA THR A 4 -4.58 -9.75 18.39
C THR A 4 -4.17 -10.15 17.06
N GLU A 5 -5.08 -10.52 16.32
CA GLU A 5 -4.86 -10.92 14.99
C GLU A 5 -4.39 -9.79 14.17
N GLU A 6 -4.63 -8.65 14.67
CA GLU A 6 -4.21 -7.54 13.91
C GLU A 6 -2.80 -7.23 14.14
N ASP A 7 -2.06 -8.12 14.67
CA ASP A 7 -0.64 -7.90 14.82
C ASP A 7 0.00 -7.91 13.45
N LEU A 8 0.01 -6.78 12.82
CA LEU A 8 0.67 -6.59 11.56
C LEU A 8 1.91 -5.76 11.77
N GLU A 9 2.95 -6.12 11.06
CA GLU A 9 4.18 -5.36 11.06
C GLU A 9 4.12 -4.38 9.90
N LEU A 10 4.19 -3.08 10.20
CA LEU A 10 4.18 -2.06 9.16
C LEU A 10 5.60 -1.69 8.80
N SER A 11 5.85 -1.58 7.50
CA SER A 11 7.15 -1.15 7.04
C SER A 11 7.37 0.33 7.38
N GLU A 12 8.62 0.71 7.58
CA GLU A 12 8.97 2.11 7.74
C GLU A 12 8.66 2.92 6.49
N LEU A 13 8.48 2.26 5.36
CA LEU A 13 8.15 2.93 4.11
C LEU A 13 6.69 3.30 4.04
N SER A 14 5.87 2.80 4.97
CA SER A 14 4.47 3.19 5.04
C SER A 14 4.36 4.64 5.44
N GLY A 15 3.31 5.32 4.97
CA GLY A 15 3.09 6.72 5.33
C GLY A 15 2.38 7.46 4.23
N GLU A 16 2.34 8.79 4.36
CA GLU A 16 1.65 9.61 3.39
C GLU A 16 2.56 9.94 2.22
N PHE A 17 1.95 10.04 1.05
CA PHE A 17 2.66 10.42 -0.16
C PHE A 17 1.78 11.42 -0.90
N ALA A 18 2.37 12.54 -1.33
CA ALA A 18 1.62 13.60 -2.00
C ALA A 18 2.24 13.87 -3.36
N ASP A 19 1.39 14.05 -4.37
CA ASP A 19 1.83 14.36 -5.71
C ASP A 19 0.64 15.01 -6.43
N ASP A 20 0.91 16.09 -7.18
CA ASP A 20 -0.10 16.72 -8.02
C ASP A 20 -1.36 17.06 -7.22
N ASP A 21 -1.18 17.59 -6.02
CA ASP A 21 -2.26 17.99 -5.10
C ASP A 21 -3.11 16.82 -4.63
N VAL A 22 -2.63 15.60 -4.78
CA VAL A 22 -3.31 14.42 -4.31
C VAL A 22 -2.47 13.79 -3.20
N VAL A 23 -3.13 13.44 -2.10
CA VAL A 23 -2.46 12.79 -0.97
C VAL A 23 -3.04 11.40 -0.82
N VAL A 24 -2.16 10.41 -0.70
CA VAL A 24 -2.57 9.02 -0.44
C VAL A 24 -1.77 8.50 0.73
N HIS A 25 -2.28 7.45 1.35
CA HIS A 25 -1.61 6.81 2.47
C HIS A 25 -1.16 5.43 2.01
N ILE A 26 0.14 5.17 2.10
CA ILE A 26 0.72 3.91 1.68
C ILE A 26 0.83 3.00 2.88
N ARG A 27 0.34 1.78 2.74
CA ARG A 27 0.41 0.81 3.82
C ARG A 27 1.09 -0.46 3.30
N ILE A 28 2.28 -0.72 3.82
CA ILE A 28 3.04 -1.91 3.46
C ILE A 28 3.18 -2.74 4.72
N SER A 29 2.58 -3.92 4.73
CA SER A 29 2.47 -4.69 5.95
C SER A 29 2.61 -6.18 5.70
N ARG A 30 2.89 -6.90 6.77
CA ARG A 30 2.90 -8.37 6.78
C ARG A 30 2.61 -8.81 8.21
N PRO A 31 2.20 -10.09 8.39
CA PRO A 31 1.97 -10.58 9.75
C PRO A 31 3.23 -10.50 10.58
N THR A 32 3.09 -10.01 11.80
CA THR A 32 4.22 -9.84 12.71
C THR A 32 4.86 -11.19 13.00
N GLY A 33 6.19 -11.22 12.98
CA GLY A 33 6.92 -12.42 13.32
C GLY A 33 6.96 -13.46 12.24
N SER A 34 6.51 -13.12 11.02
CA SER A 34 6.54 -14.07 9.94
C SER A 34 7.58 -13.69 8.91
N ASN A 35 7.88 -14.64 8.02
CA ASN A 35 8.73 -14.38 6.87
C ASN A 35 7.92 -14.29 5.61
N LEU A 36 6.62 -14.02 5.76
CA LEU A 36 5.75 -13.92 4.59
C LEU A 36 6.04 -12.63 3.85
N ASP A 37 5.64 -12.62 2.59
CA ASP A 37 5.85 -11.46 1.74
C ASP A 37 5.01 -10.28 2.22
N TRP A 38 5.40 -9.10 1.78
CA TRP A 38 4.72 -7.86 2.16
C TRP A 38 3.52 -7.60 1.25
N THR A 39 2.50 -6.96 1.80
CA THR A 39 1.30 -6.56 1.07
C THR A 39 1.31 -5.05 0.91
N LEU A 40 0.95 -4.58 -0.28
CA LEU A 40 0.90 -3.15 -0.58
C LEU A 40 -0.54 -2.70 -0.71
N GLU A 41 -0.88 -1.64 0.00
CA GLU A 41 -2.20 -1.02 -0.07
C GLU A 41 -2.03 0.48 -0.12
N VAL A 42 -2.84 1.15 -0.93
CA VAL A 42 -2.83 2.60 -1.03
C VAL A 42 -4.25 3.10 -0.77
N ILE A 43 -4.39 4.03 0.16
CA ILE A 43 -5.69 4.54 0.57
C ILE A 43 -5.74 6.03 0.26
N ASP A 44 -6.80 6.48 -0.45
CA ASP A 44 -6.89 7.88 -0.78
C ASP A 44 -7.57 8.66 0.36
N GLU A 45 -7.73 9.96 0.16
CA GLU A 45 -8.25 10.82 1.22
C GLU A 45 -9.70 10.53 1.55
N GLU A 46 -10.41 9.89 0.66
CA GLU A 46 -11.82 9.57 0.89
C GLU A 46 -12.00 8.18 1.49
N GLY A 47 -10.89 7.45 1.69
CA GLY A 47 -10.98 6.15 2.30
C GLY A 47 -11.04 5.00 1.32
N TYR A 48 -10.99 5.28 0.03
CA TYR A 48 -10.97 4.21 -0.96
C TYR A 48 -9.59 3.59 -1.01
N SER A 49 -9.52 2.29 -1.13
CA SER A 49 -8.24 1.62 -1.12
C SER A 49 -8.00 0.85 -2.41
N THR A 50 -6.72 0.77 -2.76
CA THR A 50 -6.23 -0.02 -3.87
C THR A 50 -5.29 -1.04 -3.28
N VAL A 51 -5.52 -2.32 -3.53
CA VAL A 51 -4.72 -3.39 -2.96
C VAL A 51 -4.13 -4.21 -4.08
N TRP A 52 -2.82 -4.45 -4.00
CA TRP A 52 -2.18 -5.32 -4.98
C TRP A 52 -2.43 -6.76 -4.60
N GLU A 53 -2.80 -7.58 -5.58
CA GLU A 53 -3.03 -9.00 -5.33
C GLU A 53 -1.71 -9.73 -5.12
N ASP A 54 -0.65 -9.25 -5.76
CA ASP A 54 0.64 -9.87 -5.62
C ASP A 54 1.32 -9.35 -4.37
N SER A 55 2.02 -10.21 -3.69
CA SER A 55 2.82 -9.78 -2.55
C SER A 55 4.25 -9.57 -3.02
N PHE A 56 5.07 -8.98 -2.14
CA PHE A 56 6.42 -8.56 -2.49
C PHE A 56 7.41 -9.15 -1.50
N PRO A 57 8.55 -9.64 -1.97
CA PRO A 57 9.52 -10.26 -1.05
C PRO A 57 10.13 -9.28 -0.07
N THR A 58 10.19 -7.99 -0.43
CA THR A 58 10.68 -6.98 0.50
C THR A 58 9.74 -5.79 0.48
N ASP A 59 9.79 -5.00 1.56
CA ASP A 59 8.97 -3.79 1.62
C ASP A 59 9.43 -2.77 0.59
N ARG A 60 10.72 -2.75 0.28
CA ARG A 60 11.23 -1.85 -0.74
C ARG A 60 10.64 -2.20 -2.11
N ASP A 61 10.53 -3.48 -2.42
CA ASP A 61 9.93 -3.88 -3.69
C ASP A 61 8.50 -3.39 -3.78
N ALA A 62 7.75 -3.46 -2.68
CA ALA A 62 6.38 -2.97 -2.66
C ALA A 62 6.35 -1.47 -2.91
N TYR A 63 7.23 -0.73 -2.26
CA TYR A 63 7.25 0.71 -2.42
C TYR A 63 7.63 1.10 -3.85
N GLU A 64 8.58 0.39 -4.43
CA GLU A 64 9.00 0.67 -5.80
C GLU A 64 7.89 0.38 -6.80
N GLU A 65 7.07 -0.62 -6.52
CA GLU A 65 5.92 -0.87 -7.38
C GLU A 65 4.93 0.29 -7.30
N PHE A 66 4.72 0.84 -6.12
CA PHE A 66 3.87 2.01 -5.97
C PHE A 66 4.40 3.17 -6.82
N LEU A 67 5.69 3.44 -6.72
CA LEU A 67 6.27 4.53 -7.50
C LEU A 67 6.19 4.28 -9.00
N ALA A 68 6.39 3.04 -9.41
CA ALA A 68 6.30 2.69 -10.82
C ALA A 68 4.87 2.89 -11.33
N THR A 69 3.89 2.57 -10.50
CA THR A 69 2.50 2.76 -10.87
C THR A 69 2.19 4.23 -11.07
N ILE A 70 2.72 5.09 -10.20
CA ILE A 70 2.51 6.52 -10.33
C ILE A 70 3.16 7.04 -11.61
N GLU A 71 4.35 6.56 -11.94
CA GLU A 71 5.00 6.99 -13.18
C GLU A 71 4.25 6.55 -14.41
N ARG A 72 3.66 5.36 -14.37
CA ARG A 72 2.98 4.82 -15.51
C ARG A 72 1.57 5.37 -15.67
N ASP A 73 0.84 5.43 -14.57
CA ASP A 73 -0.58 5.73 -14.61
C ASP A 73 -0.96 7.05 -13.95
N GLY A 74 -0.06 7.64 -13.17
CA GLY A 74 -0.34 8.87 -12.46
C GLY A 74 -1.02 8.61 -11.13
N ILE A 75 -0.88 9.57 -10.20
CA ILE A 75 -1.42 9.38 -8.86
C ILE A 75 -2.95 9.39 -8.86
N HIS A 76 -3.55 9.99 -9.88
CA HIS A 76 -5.01 10.06 -9.93
C HIS A 76 -5.64 8.70 -10.13
N THR A 77 -4.86 7.70 -10.56
CA THR A 77 -5.39 6.34 -10.68
C THR A 77 -5.91 5.84 -9.34
N PHE A 78 -5.40 6.38 -8.23
CA PHE A 78 -5.83 5.93 -6.90
C PHE A 78 -7.04 6.67 -6.39
N THR A 79 -7.47 7.74 -7.08
CA THR A 79 -8.57 8.56 -6.58
C THR A 79 -9.80 8.51 -7.46
N GLU A 80 -9.70 7.93 -8.65
CA GLU A 80 -10.81 7.97 -9.60
C GLU A 80 -11.72 6.76 -9.50
N HIS A 81 -11.33 5.74 -8.76
CA HIS A 81 -12.13 4.54 -8.65
C HIS A 81 -12.29 4.19 -7.18
N PRO A 82 -13.50 3.82 -6.76
CA PRO A 82 -13.73 3.56 -5.33
C PRO A 82 -12.91 2.40 -4.80
N VAL A 83 -12.80 1.32 -5.55
CA VAL A 83 -12.01 0.16 -5.12
C VAL A 83 -11.35 -0.42 -6.33
N GLN A 84 -10.10 -0.80 -6.19
CA GLN A 84 -9.35 -1.28 -7.32
C GLN A 84 -8.31 -2.29 -6.85
N THR A 85 -8.18 -3.39 -7.58
CA THR A 85 -7.15 -4.38 -7.29
C THR A 85 -6.19 -4.43 -8.46
N LEU A 86 -4.90 -4.32 -8.18
CA LEU A 86 -3.87 -4.32 -9.19
C LEU A 86 -3.01 -5.57 -9.09
N HIS A 87 -2.54 -6.04 -10.24
CA HIS A 87 -1.74 -7.26 -10.30
C HIS A 87 -0.30 -6.96 -10.60
#